data_c23d903c831a1ad638275b16f5a695b1
#
_entry.id   c23d903c831a1ad638275b16f5a695b1
#
_cell.length_a   1.000
_cell.length_b   1.000
_cell.length_c   1.000
_cell.angle_alpha   90.00
_cell.angle_beta   90.00
_cell.angle_gamma   90.00
#
_symmetry.space_group_name_H-M   'P 1'
#
loop_
_entity.id
_entity.type
_entity.pdbx_description
1 polymer ?
#
loop_
_entity_poly.entity_id
_entity_poly.type
_entity_poly.pdbx_seq_one_letter_code
_entity_poly.pdbx_strand_id
1 'polypeptide(L)'
;MLLVGTPLCEQLCAQEQPLHELPVRDVDISYQITQPSQRTIVQRRRWLASERVVRMDGPGQSATIFDRNAHEITVLNLANRSYLKLEGTPRLPLDPERGKAPARGSQSVIAGLECVDWTWTEDVETHTVCLTSDGVLLRHVVDGQTLMQARSVSYAAQPPELFRVPQGYEPALAPGGGPGH
;
A
#
# COMPACT_ATOMS: atom_id res chain seq x y z
N MET A 1 42.39 -25.42 -43.21
CA MET A 1 41.48 -25.94 -42.17
C MET A 1 41.12 -24.76 -41.30
N LEU A 2 40.01 -24.09 -41.62
CA LEU A 2 39.56 -22.87 -40.95
C LEU A 2 38.48 -23.28 -39.93
N LEU A 3 38.76 -23.08 -38.64
CA LEU A 3 37.81 -23.22 -37.55
C LEU A 3 36.96 -21.93 -37.44
N VAL A 4 35.68 -22.05 -37.81
CA VAL A 4 34.70 -21.00 -37.60
C VAL A 4 34.18 -21.14 -36.18
N GLY A 5 34.58 -20.21 -35.30
CA GLY A 5 34.01 -20.09 -33.94
C GLY A 5 32.63 -19.46 -34.01
N THR A 6 31.59 -20.20 -33.59
CA THR A 6 30.24 -19.68 -33.38
C THR A 6 30.22 -18.85 -32.08
N PRO A 7 29.70 -17.60 -32.10
CA PRO A 7 29.50 -16.86 -30.87
C PRO A 7 28.33 -17.49 -30.08
N LEU A 8 28.60 -17.95 -28.87
CA LEU A 8 27.55 -18.22 -27.87
C LEU A 8 26.83 -16.90 -27.57
N CYS A 9 25.59 -16.80 -28.04
CA CYS A 9 24.69 -15.77 -27.62
C CYS A 9 24.20 -16.18 -26.20
N GLU A 10 24.83 -15.62 -25.18
CA GLU A 10 24.30 -15.69 -23.81
C GLU A 10 22.96 -14.97 -23.79
N GLN A 11 21.87 -15.75 -23.90
CA GLN A 11 20.54 -15.29 -23.56
C GLN A 11 20.54 -14.98 -22.06
N LEU A 12 20.69 -13.69 -21.71
CA LEU A 12 20.26 -13.20 -20.41
C LEU A 12 18.76 -13.51 -20.29
N CYS A 13 18.42 -14.62 -19.65
CA CYS A 13 17.09 -14.83 -19.12
C CYS A 13 16.86 -13.72 -18.09
N ALA A 14 16.14 -12.68 -18.48
CA ALA A 14 15.58 -11.74 -17.53
C ALA A 14 14.68 -12.56 -16.59
N GLN A 15 15.19 -12.89 -15.41
CA GLN A 15 14.36 -13.54 -14.38
C GLN A 15 13.24 -12.56 -14.07
N GLU A 16 12.03 -12.96 -14.41
CA GLU A 16 10.82 -12.25 -14.03
C GLU A 16 10.78 -12.22 -12.50
N GLN A 17 11.07 -11.04 -11.93
CA GLN A 17 11.01 -10.87 -10.48
C GLN A 17 9.58 -11.11 -10.02
N PRO A 18 9.38 -11.90 -8.96
CA PRO A 18 8.04 -12.15 -8.43
C PRO A 18 7.38 -10.82 -8.03
N LEU A 19 6.12 -10.68 -8.37
CA LEU A 19 5.33 -9.52 -7.97
C LEU A 19 5.07 -9.58 -6.46
N HIS A 20 5.63 -8.61 -5.73
CA HIS A 20 5.32 -8.39 -4.33
C HIS A 20 4.15 -7.40 -4.23
N GLU A 21 3.04 -7.82 -3.66
CA GLU A 21 1.85 -6.98 -3.46
C GLU A 21 1.95 -6.10 -2.22
N LEU A 22 2.84 -6.45 -1.31
CA LEU A 22 3.13 -5.73 -0.08
C LEU A 22 4.63 -5.51 0.06
N PRO A 23 5.06 -4.42 0.70
CA PRO A 23 6.47 -4.18 0.94
C PRO A 23 7.10 -5.32 1.74
N VAL A 24 8.24 -5.82 1.27
CA VAL A 24 8.99 -6.90 1.94
C VAL A 24 9.90 -6.39 3.07
N ARG A 25 9.99 -5.09 3.23
CA ARG A 25 10.78 -4.41 4.28
C ARG A 25 10.04 -3.19 4.80
N ASP A 26 10.47 -2.69 5.94
CA ASP A 26 9.91 -1.50 6.55
C ASP A 26 10.03 -0.28 5.62
N VAL A 27 8.95 0.49 5.56
CA VAL A 27 8.92 1.68 4.70
C VAL A 27 8.00 2.76 5.29
N ASP A 28 8.41 4.00 5.08
CA ASP A 28 7.67 5.22 5.42
C ASP A 28 7.43 6.02 4.13
N ILE A 29 6.18 6.28 3.80
CA ILE A 29 5.79 6.88 2.54
C ILE A 29 4.87 8.07 2.79
N SER A 30 5.18 9.20 2.15
CA SER A 30 4.28 10.34 2.07
C SER A 30 3.56 10.31 0.71
N TYR A 31 2.24 10.24 0.73
CA TYR A 31 1.41 10.26 -0.47
C TYR A 31 0.67 11.58 -0.65
N GLN A 32 0.53 11.97 -1.89
CA GLN A 32 -0.49 12.91 -2.33
C GLN A 32 -1.71 12.11 -2.75
N ILE A 33 -2.88 12.42 -2.18
CA ILE A 33 -4.15 11.74 -2.47
C ILE A 33 -5.14 12.77 -3.01
N THR A 34 -5.73 12.48 -4.16
CA THR A 34 -6.80 13.26 -4.75
C THR A 34 -8.13 12.67 -4.30
N GLN A 35 -8.91 13.43 -3.57
CA GLN A 35 -10.24 13.05 -3.10
C GLN A 35 -11.28 13.20 -4.23
N PRO A 36 -12.46 12.57 -4.15
CA PRO A 36 -13.54 12.74 -5.14
C PRO A 36 -13.96 14.22 -5.34
N SER A 37 -13.81 15.05 -4.30
CA SER A 37 -14.05 16.51 -4.37
C SER A 37 -12.93 17.27 -5.10
N GLN A 38 -11.99 16.60 -5.76
CA GLN A 38 -10.77 17.16 -6.38
C GLN A 38 -9.83 17.85 -5.37
N ARG A 39 -10.10 17.73 -4.08
CA ARG A 39 -9.20 18.24 -3.05
C ARG A 39 -8.01 17.30 -2.88
N THR A 40 -6.84 17.86 -2.83
CA THR A 40 -5.61 17.12 -2.56
C THR A 40 -5.24 17.16 -1.09
N ILE A 41 -4.94 16.00 -0.51
CA ILE A 41 -4.43 15.86 0.85
C ILE A 41 -3.09 15.13 0.83
N VAL A 42 -2.31 15.32 1.89
CA VAL A 42 -1.10 14.53 2.15
C VAL A 42 -1.43 13.50 3.22
N GLN A 43 -1.09 12.24 2.96
CA GLN A 43 -1.25 11.13 3.89
C GLN A 43 0.10 10.44 4.07
N ARG A 44 0.50 10.14 5.30
CA ARG A 44 1.68 9.35 5.60
C ARG A 44 1.26 7.89 5.86
N ARG A 45 1.95 6.96 5.23
CA ARG A 45 1.78 5.52 5.47
C ARG A 45 3.10 4.92 5.90
N ARG A 46 3.07 4.15 6.97
CA ARG A 46 4.21 3.39 7.47
C ARG A 46 3.87 1.92 7.49
N TRP A 47 4.80 1.11 7.05
CA TRP A 47 4.68 -0.33 6.99
C TRP A 47 5.74 -0.98 7.87
N LEU A 48 5.32 -1.90 8.75
CA LEU A 48 6.16 -2.77 9.57
C LEU A 48 6.09 -4.16 8.96
N ALA A 49 7.12 -4.54 8.21
CA ALA A 49 7.13 -5.76 7.41
C ALA A 49 7.08 -7.03 8.26
N SER A 50 7.81 -7.06 9.38
CA SER A 50 7.89 -8.22 10.28
C SER A 50 6.55 -8.63 10.88
N GLU A 51 5.63 -7.69 11.04
CA GLU A 51 4.30 -7.92 11.61
C GLU A 51 3.17 -7.81 10.59
N ARG A 52 3.47 -7.37 9.36
CA ARG A 52 2.49 -7.12 8.28
C ARG A 52 1.40 -6.12 8.70
N VAL A 53 1.82 -5.04 9.36
CA VAL A 53 0.95 -3.98 9.84
C VAL A 53 1.24 -2.69 9.12
N VAL A 54 0.21 -1.97 8.71
CA VAL A 54 0.32 -0.63 8.15
C VAL A 54 -0.36 0.39 9.06
N ARG A 55 0.30 1.53 9.26
CA ARG A 55 -0.28 2.71 9.88
C ARG A 55 -0.46 3.80 8.85
N MET A 56 -1.65 4.39 8.80
CA MET A 56 -1.98 5.53 7.96
C MET A 56 -2.34 6.72 8.85
N ASP A 57 -1.55 7.78 8.79
CA ASP A 57 -1.84 9.03 9.47
C ASP A 57 -2.68 9.91 8.53
N GLY A 58 -3.91 10.19 8.90
CA GLY A 58 -4.87 10.99 8.15
C GLY A 58 -4.82 12.48 8.53
N PRO A 59 -5.50 13.33 7.76
CA PRO A 59 -5.76 14.70 8.19
C PRO A 59 -6.66 14.72 9.44
N GLY A 60 -6.55 15.76 10.27
CA GLY A 60 -7.49 15.96 11.38
C GLY A 60 -7.19 15.14 12.64
N GLN A 61 -5.93 14.85 12.92
CA GLN A 61 -5.52 14.14 14.14
C GLN A 61 -6.15 12.75 14.27
N SER A 62 -6.16 11.99 13.18
CA SER A 62 -6.57 10.61 13.17
C SER A 62 -5.47 9.71 12.58
N ALA A 63 -5.43 8.47 13.04
CA ALA A 63 -4.61 7.45 12.43
C ALA A 63 -5.40 6.14 12.34
N THR A 64 -5.11 5.35 11.31
CA THR A 64 -5.68 4.02 11.16
C THR A 64 -4.56 3.00 11.08
N ILE A 65 -4.68 1.94 11.87
CA ILE A 65 -3.75 0.82 11.88
C ILE A 65 -4.49 -0.40 11.31
N PHE A 66 -3.89 -1.07 10.34
CA PHE A 66 -4.42 -2.29 9.76
C PHE A 66 -3.47 -3.43 10.08
N ASP A 67 -3.88 -4.30 10.95
CA ASP A 67 -3.17 -5.56 11.24
C ASP A 67 -3.71 -6.65 10.31
N ARG A 68 -2.86 -7.05 9.35
CA ARG A 68 -3.27 -8.04 8.35
C ARG A 68 -3.26 -9.47 8.91
N ASN A 69 -2.46 -9.73 9.93
CA ASN A 69 -2.41 -11.05 10.56
C ASN A 69 -3.60 -11.26 11.51
N ALA A 70 -3.97 -10.21 12.25
CA ALA A 70 -5.12 -10.24 13.14
C ALA A 70 -6.46 -9.98 12.44
N HIS A 71 -6.46 -9.53 11.16
CA HIS A 71 -7.65 -9.06 10.45
C HIS A 71 -8.38 -7.94 11.21
N GLU A 72 -7.61 -7.05 11.81
CA GLU A 72 -8.11 -5.98 12.67
C GLU A 72 -7.80 -4.60 12.09
N ILE A 73 -8.77 -3.70 12.19
CA ILE A 73 -8.64 -2.28 11.87
C ILE A 73 -8.78 -1.50 13.17
N THR A 74 -7.74 -0.78 13.58
CA THR A 74 -7.80 0.13 14.71
C THR A 74 -7.82 1.57 14.22
N VAL A 75 -8.87 2.31 14.53
CA VAL A 75 -8.98 3.76 14.26
C VAL A 75 -8.63 4.52 15.53
N LEU A 76 -7.60 5.34 15.47
CA LEU A 76 -7.16 6.20 16.57
C LEU A 76 -7.70 7.62 16.37
N ASN A 77 -8.30 8.18 17.38
CA ASN A 77 -8.56 9.62 17.48
C ASN A 77 -7.49 10.21 18.42
N LEU A 78 -6.52 10.94 17.81
CA LEU A 78 -5.37 11.47 18.54
C LEU A 78 -5.72 12.71 19.38
N ALA A 79 -6.84 13.38 19.03
CA ALA A 79 -7.30 14.58 19.74
C ALA A 79 -7.85 14.27 21.13
N ASN A 80 -8.71 13.26 21.22
CA ASN A 80 -9.39 12.87 22.47
C ASN A 80 -8.81 11.57 23.08
N ARG A 81 -7.72 11.04 22.51
CA ARG A 81 -7.07 9.79 22.98
C ARG A 81 -8.02 8.62 23.06
N SER A 82 -8.82 8.39 22.04
CA SER A 82 -9.70 7.24 21.97
C SER A 82 -9.40 6.37 20.76
N TYR A 83 -9.88 5.14 20.79
CA TYR A 83 -9.73 4.21 19.67
C TYR A 83 -10.98 3.37 19.46
N LEU A 84 -11.19 2.93 18.22
CA LEU A 84 -12.21 1.97 17.84
C LEU A 84 -11.52 0.81 17.14
N LYS A 85 -11.85 -0.43 17.52
CA LYS A 85 -11.44 -1.64 16.84
C LYS A 85 -12.58 -2.20 16.01
N LEU A 86 -12.27 -2.58 14.78
CA LEU A 86 -13.18 -3.17 13.82
C LEU A 86 -12.56 -4.44 13.26
N GLU A 87 -13.36 -5.44 12.98
CA GLU A 87 -12.92 -6.60 12.22
C GLU A 87 -12.86 -6.26 10.72
N GLY A 88 -11.86 -6.77 10.05
CA GLY A 88 -11.70 -6.61 8.61
C GLY A 88 -10.25 -6.47 8.18
N THR A 89 -10.04 -6.66 6.89
CA THR A 89 -8.75 -6.41 6.24
C THR A 89 -9.00 -5.55 5.01
N PRO A 90 -8.28 -4.42 4.85
CA PRO A 90 -8.38 -3.67 3.62
C PRO A 90 -7.97 -4.55 2.44
N ARG A 91 -8.74 -4.51 1.37
CA ARG A 91 -8.38 -5.18 0.13
C ARG A 91 -7.08 -4.60 -0.40
N LEU A 92 -6.24 -5.47 -0.93
CA LEU A 92 -5.04 -5.05 -1.66
C LEU A 92 -5.43 -4.64 -3.08
N PRO A 93 -4.72 -3.69 -3.67
CA PRO A 93 -4.95 -3.31 -5.06
C PRO A 93 -4.84 -4.46 -6.04
N LEU A 94 -3.97 -5.44 -5.76
CA LEU A 94 -3.70 -6.61 -6.61
C LEU A 94 -4.13 -7.92 -5.94
N ASP A 95 -5.31 -7.97 -5.35
CA ASP A 95 -5.81 -9.19 -4.71
C ASP A 95 -5.97 -10.33 -5.74
N PRO A 96 -5.22 -11.44 -5.64
CA PRO A 96 -5.26 -12.54 -6.60
C PRO A 96 -6.60 -13.27 -6.63
N GLU A 97 -7.44 -13.13 -5.61
CA GLU A 97 -8.77 -13.73 -5.56
C GLU A 97 -9.76 -13.09 -6.56
N ARG A 98 -9.38 -12.00 -7.23
CA ARG A 98 -10.20 -11.31 -8.23
C ARG A 98 -10.27 -11.98 -9.60
N GLY A 99 -9.68 -13.16 -9.77
CA GLY A 99 -9.91 -14.04 -10.91
C GLY A 99 -9.17 -13.69 -12.21
N LYS A 100 -8.55 -12.53 -12.35
CA LYS A 100 -7.75 -12.18 -13.52
C LYS A 100 -6.41 -11.58 -13.08
N ALA A 101 -5.31 -12.21 -13.49
CA ALA A 101 -3.97 -11.67 -13.24
C ALA A 101 -3.84 -10.27 -13.88
N PRO A 102 -3.28 -9.29 -13.15
CA PRO A 102 -3.06 -7.97 -13.70
C PRO A 102 -2.07 -8.01 -14.87
N ALA A 103 -2.31 -7.19 -15.88
CA ALA A 103 -1.42 -7.05 -17.02
C ALA A 103 -0.22 -6.18 -16.61
N ARG A 104 0.99 -6.68 -16.92
CA ARG A 104 2.23 -5.92 -16.73
C ARG A 104 2.35 -4.84 -17.82
N GLY A 105 2.58 -3.61 -17.41
CA GLY A 105 2.71 -2.44 -18.28
C GLY A 105 4.13 -1.85 -18.32
N SER A 106 4.20 -0.54 -18.43
CA SER A 106 5.46 0.23 -18.58
C SER A 106 6.19 0.38 -17.25
N GLN A 107 7.47 0.75 -17.35
CA GLN A 107 8.28 1.17 -16.21
C GLN A 107 8.21 2.69 -16.06
N SER A 108 8.25 3.16 -14.82
CA SER A 108 8.27 4.58 -14.45
C SER A 108 9.21 4.81 -13.29
N VAL A 109 9.60 6.08 -13.07
CA VAL A 109 10.33 6.50 -11.87
C VAL A 109 9.47 7.49 -11.13
N ILE A 110 9.12 7.17 -9.86
CA ILE A 110 8.28 8.00 -9.00
C ILE A 110 8.95 8.13 -7.64
N ALA A 111 9.05 9.35 -7.11
CA ALA A 111 9.74 9.63 -5.86
C ALA A 111 11.19 9.08 -5.81
N GLY A 112 11.88 9.02 -6.97
CA GLY A 112 13.25 8.52 -7.12
C GLY A 112 13.37 7.00 -7.16
N LEU A 113 12.26 6.24 -7.18
CA LEU A 113 12.24 4.78 -7.25
C LEU A 113 11.65 4.28 -8.56
N GLU A 114 12.23 3.22 -9.10
CA GLU A 114 11.69 2.51 -10.26
C GLU A 114 10.48 1.67 -9.85
N CYS A 115 9.44 1.68 -10.68
CA CYS A 115 8.26 0.85 -10.52
C CYS A 115 7.73 0.38 -11.87
N VAL A 116 6.93 -0.67 -11.85
CA VAL A 116 6.25 -1.25 -13.00
C VAL A 116 4.75 -1.05 -12.83
N ASP A 117 4.10 -0.60 -13.90
CA ASP A 117 2.64 -0.47 -13.94
C ASP A 117 2.00 -1.86 -14.07
N TRP A 118 0.93 -2.08 -13.29
CA TRP A 118 0.08 -3.26 -13.32
C TRP A 118 -1.36 -2.82 -13.47
N THR A 119 -2.04 -3.33 -14.48
CA THR A 119 -3.39 -2.91 -14.86
C THR A 119 -4.38 -4.06 -14.80
N TRP A 120 -5.55 -3.82 -14.23
CA TRP A 120 -6.69 -4.74 -14.24
C TRP A 120 -8.00 -3.94 -14.34
N THR A 121 -9.07 -4.64 -14.70
CA THR A 121 -10.44 -4.09 -14.68
C THR A 121 -11.21 -4.77 -13.57
N GLU A 122 -11.85 -3.98 -12.72
CA GLU A 122 -12.77 -4.43 -11.68
C GLU A 122 -14.12 -3.76 -11.93
N ASP A 123 -15.16 -4.56 -12.05
CA ASP A 123 -16.47 -4.12 -12.51
C ASP A 123 -16.37 -3.35 -13.85
N VAL A 124 -16.48 -2.04 -13.83
CA VAL A 124 -16.37 -1.17 -15.02
C VAL A 124 -15.18 -0.23 -14.96
N GLU A 125 -14.44 -0.23 -13.85
CA GLU A 125 -13.30 0.67 -13.63
C GLU A 125 -11.97 0.02 -14.04
N THR A 126 -11.12 0.78 -14.70
CA THR A 126 -9.74 0.37 -15.03
C THR A 126 -8.79 0.91 -13.99
N HIS A 127 -8.16 0.02 -13.26
CA HIS A 127 -7.16 0.34 -12.25
C HIS A 127 -5.75 0.12 -12.80
N THR A 128 -4.86 1.06 -12.53
CA THR A 128 -3.42 0.91 -12.79
C THR A 128 -2.64 1.29 -11.53
N VAL A 129 -1.76 0.42 -11.08
CA VAL A 129 -0.85 0.70 -9.97
C VAL A 129 0.60 0.58 -10.43
N CYS A 130 1.47 1.47 -9.94
CA CYS A 130 2.91 1.35 -10.13
C CYS A 130 3.54 0.81 -8.85
N LEU A 131 4.11 -0.41 -8.93
CA LEU A 131 4.75 -1.10 -7.81
C LEU A 131 6.26 -1.22 -8.04
N THR A 132 7.04 -0.98 -7.00
CA THR A 132 8.46 -1.33 -6.99
C THR A 132 8.64 -2.85 -6.94
N SER A 133 9.84 -3.33 -7.25
CA SER A 133 10.17 -4.77 -7.17
C SER A 133 9.99 -5.35 -5.77
N ASP A 134 10.06 -4.54 -4.73
CA ASP A 134 9.89 -4.93 -3.33
C ASP A 134 8.49 -4.60 -2.76
N GLY A 135 7.50 -4.31 -3.63
CA GLY A 135 6.10 -4.21 -3.28
C GLY A 135 5.63 -2.85 -2.77
N VAL A 136 6.42 -1.78 -2.91
CA VAL A 136 5.98 -0.44 -2.54
C VAL A 136 5.09 0.13 -3.63
N LEU A 137 3.86 0.49 -3.28
CA LEU A 137 2.91 1.16 -4.17
C LEU A 137 3.30 2.64 -4.31
N LEU A 138 3.69 3.06 -5.52
CA LEU A 138 4.09 4.45 -5.77
C LEU A 138 2.99 5.30 -6.42
N ARG A 139 2.08 4.68 -7.18
CA ARG A 139 0.97 5.38 -7.83
C ARG A 139 -0.24 4.46 -7.96
N HIS A 140 -1.42 5.02 -7.82
CA HIS A 140 -2.70 4.38 -8.15
C HIS A 140 -3.54 5.31 -9.01
N VAL A 141 -3.94 4.81 -10.17
CA VAL A 141 -4.76 5.49 -11.18
C VAL A 141 -6.04 4.68 -11.37
N VAL A 142 -7.18 5.36 -11.47
CA VAL A 142 -8.47 4.76 -11.81
C VAL A 142 -9.05 5.55 -12.98
N ASP A 143 -9.41 4.88 -14.06
CA ASP A 143 -9.93 5.46 -15.30
C ASP A 143 -9.10 6.65 -15.82
N GLY A 144 -7.77 6.52 -15.75
CA GLY A 144 -6.83 7.57 -16.17
C GLY A 144 -6.62 8.70 -15.15
N GLN A 145 -7.37 8.73 -14.05
CA GLN A 145 -7.22 9.72 -13.00
C GLN A 145 -6.29 9.23 -11.87
N THR A 146 -5.23 9.97 -11.58
CA THR A 146 -4.35 9.66 -10.45
C THR A 146 -5.04 9.97 -9.13
N LEU A 147 -5.38 8.92 -8.38
CA LEU A 147 -5.99 9.03 -7.05
C LEU A 147 -4.92 9.16 -5.95
N MET A 148 -3.78 8.50 -6.14
CA MET A 148 -2.71 8.48 -5.14
C MET A 148 -1.35 8.41 -5.82
N GLN A 149 -0.39 9.21 -5.33
CA GLN A 149 1.00 9.17 -5.79
C GLN A 149 1.97 9.45 -4.66
N ALA A 150 3.04 8.65 -4.56
CA ALA A 150 4.11 8.86 -3.60
C ALA A 150 4.87 10.16 -3.91
N ARG A 151 5.10 10.96 -2.87
CA ARG A 151 5.95 12.16 -2.89
C ARG A 151 7.35 11.89 -2.38
N SER A 152 7.43 11.01 -1.37
CA SER A 152 8.70 10.57 -0.80
C SER A 152 8.56 9.15 -0.25
N VAL A 153 9.64 8.40 -0.29
CA VAL A 153 9.75 7.05 0.25
C VAL A 153 11.04 6.97 1.05
N SER A 154 10.98 6.40 2.23
CA SER A 154 12.13 6.14 3.09
C SER A 154 12.09 4.70 3.61
N TYR A 155 13.14 3.96 3.35
CA TYR A 155 13.32 2.60 3.86
C TYR A 155 14.03 2.62 5.21
N ALA A 156 13.37 3.17 6.22
CA ALA A 156 13.86 3.19 7.58
C ALA A 156 13.10 2.17 8.43
N ALA A 157 13.81 1.53 9.37
CA ALA A 157 13.18 0.67 10.37
C ALA A 157 12.07 1.42 11.09
N GLN A 158 10.94 0.75 11.28
CA GLN A 158 9.77 1.34 11.92
C GLN A 158 9.67 0.88 13.38
N PRO A 159 9.54 1.81 14.34
CA PRO A 159 9.32 1.44 15.75
C PRO A 159 7.98 0.70 15.92
N PRO A 160 7.94 -0.54 16.45
CA PRO A 160 6.70 -1.32 16.57
C PRO A 160 5.60 -0.65 17.40
N GLU A 161 5.96 0.21 18.36
CA GLU A 161 5.01 0.97 19.18
C GLU A 161 4.12 1.93 18.38
N LEU A 162 4.56 2.37 17.19
CA LEU A 162 3.74 3.19 16.30
C LEU A 162 2.52 2.42 15.76
N PHE A 163 2.57 1.09 15.76
CA PHE A 163 1.53 0.21 15.23
C PHE A 163 0.67 -0.40 16.33
N ARG A 164 0.65 0.20 17.51
CA ARG A 164 -0.16 -0.18 18.67
C ARG A 164 -1.05 0.96 19.10
N VAL A 165 -2.10 0.62 19.86
CA VAL A 165 -2.87 1.63 20.59
C VAL A 165 -1.94 2.24 21.64
N PRO A 166 -1.73 3.57 21.65
CA PRO A 166 -0.86 4.19 22.63
C PRO A 166 -1.42 4.06 24.04
N GLN A 167 -0.54 4.04 25.04
CA GLN A 167 -0.95 4.00 26.45
C GLN A 167 -1.82 5.22 26.79
N GLY A 168 -2.87 5.01 27.60
CA GLY A 168 -3.80 6.06 28.01
C GLY A 168 -4.86 6.43 26.98
N TYR A 169 -5.06 5.57 25.96
CA TYR A 169 -6.18 5.67 25.04
C TYR A 169 -7.34 4.81 25.55
N GLU A 170 -8.57 5.35 25.48
CA GLU A 170 -9.79 4.69 25.92
C GLU A 170 -10.57 4.14 24.70
N PRO A 171 -11.26 2.99 24.85
CA PRO A 171 -12.13 2.49 23.80
C PRO A 171 -13.27 3.49 23.53
N ALA A 172 -13.48 3.83 22.26
CA ALA A 172 -14.66 4.59 21.84
C ALA A 172 -15.86 3.64 21.70
N LEU A 173 -17.05 4.10 22.08
CA LEU A 173 -18.28 3.37 21.81
C LEU A 173 -18.53 3.34 20.30
N ALA A 174 -18.81 2.15 19.75
CA ALA A 174 -19.22 2.04 18.35
C ALA A 174 -20.51 2.86 18.12
N PRO A 175 -20.60 3.61 17.01
CA PRO A 175 -21.83 4.30 16.66
C PRO A 175 -22.96 3.25 16.48
N GLY A 176 -23.95 3.23 17.36
CA GLY A 176 -25.09 2.31 17.29
C GLY A 176 -25.26 1.33 18.43
N GLY A 177 -24.34 1.27 19.41
CA GLY A 177 -24.50 0.46 20.61
C GLY A 177 -25.27 1.20 21.73
N GLY A 178 -26.46 1.70 21.42
CA GLY A 178 -27.38 2.10 22.48
C GLY A 178 -27.90 0.87 23.24
N PRO A 179 -28.11 0.92 24.57
CA PRO A 179 -28.70 -0.20 25.30
C PRO A 179 -30.10 -0.46 24.71
N GLY A 180 -30.26 -1.68 24.14
CA GLY A 180 -31.58 -2.13 23.70
C GLY A 180 -32.54 -2.11 24.90
N HIS A 181 -33.60 -1.35 24.76
CA HIS A 181 -34.79 -1.44 25.61
C HIS A 181 -35.70 -2.54 25.13
#